data_310feb623f594f721fead3ddec646dea
#
_entry.id   310feb623f594f721fead3ddec646dea
#
_cell.length_a   1.000
_cell.length_b   1.000
_cell.length_c   1.000
_cell.angle_alpha   90.00
_cell.angle_beta   90.00
_cell.angle_gamma   90.00
#
_symmetry.space_group_name_H-M   'P 1'
#
loop_
_entity.id
_entity.type
_entity.pdbx_description
1 polymer ?
#
loop_
_entity_poly.entity_id
_entity_poly.type
_entity_poly.pdbx_seq_one_letter_code
_entity_poly.pdbx_strand_id
1 'polypeptide(L)'
;MEFNNYDKDGVDSIVLESTYSEGDNTELEVGSQVYNAEGTSKDKIIFRGKELDATLIQTWEILSSMEREDIGGYCCNTSCTSSDKYDLVGAHVVYSKDDTKIKIGDSFMLIPLCRGCNSSGPKKPIILRQTIYAPNLTWTGKKQI
;
A
#
# COMPACT_ATOMS: atom_id res chain seq x y z
N MET A 1 -23.75 -8.65 -21.36
CA MET A 1 -23.53 -8.41 -21.15
C MET A 1 -22.94 -8.22 -20.79
N GLU A 2 -22.68 -8.22 -20.58
CA GLU A 2 -22.31 -7.90 -20.35
C GLU A 2 -21.70 -7.74 -19.80
N PHE A 3 -21.45 -7.77 -19.72
CA PHE A 3 -20.96 -7.31 -19.32
C PHE A 3 -20.33 -7.59 -19.04
N ASN A 4 -20.00 -7.66 -19.19
CA ASN A 4 -19.50 -7.55 -18.98
C ASN A 4 -18.95 -7.71 -18.50
N ASN A 5 -18.78 -7.86 -18.69
CA ASN A 5 -18.52 -7.67 -18.46
C ASN A 5 -18.12 -7.75 -17.89
N TYR A 6 -17.94 -7.93 -17.85
CA TYR A 6 -17.84 -7.65 -17.61
C TYR A 6 -17.69 -8.08 -17.37
N ASP A 7 -17.59 -8.40 -17.29
CA ASP A 7 -17.82 -8.54 -17.37
C ASP A 7 -17.90 -9.02 -17.33
N LYS A 8 -17.86 -9.41 -17.53
CA LYS A 8 -18.19 -9.61 -17.70
C LYS A 8 -18.21 -10.04 -17.52
N ASP A 9 -18.35 -10.35 -17.52
CA ASP A 9 -18.57 -10.41 -17.17
C ASP A 9 -18.23 -10.29 -16.51
N GLY A 10 -18.32 -10.25 -16.75
CA GLY A 10 -18.10 -9.62 -16.15
C GLY A 10 -17.59 -9.23 -15.11
N VAL A 11 -17.46 -9.23 -14.77
CA VAL A 11 -16.50 -8.99 -13.85
C VAL A 11 -15.94 -7.59 -13.74
N ASP A 12 -16.19 -6.75 -14.72
CA ASP A 12 -15.79 -5.36 -14.76
C ASP A 12 -16.51 -4.52 -13.71
N SER A 13 -17.49 -5.11 -13.04
CA SER A 13 -18.24 -4.39 -12.01
C SER A 13 -17.64 -4.53 -10.62
N ILE A 14 -16.39 -5.01 -10.49
CA ILE A 14 -15.75 -5.20 -9.20
C ILE A 14 -14.70 -4.12 -8.97
N VAL A 15 -14.79 -3.48 -7.80
CA VAL A 15 -13.82 -2.49 -7.34
C VAL A 15 -13.21 -2.98 -6.04
N LEU A 16 -11.89 -2.86 -5.93
CA LEU A 16 -11.15 -3.19 -4.71
C LEU A 16 -11.05 -1.92 -3.84
N GLU A 17 -11.37 -2.03 -2.55
CA GLU A 17 -11.38 -0.88 -1.67
C GLU A 17 -10.67 -1.12 -0.36
N SER A 18 -10.05 -0.05 0.17
CA SER A 18 -9.53 0.03 1.52
C SER A 18 -9.94 1.36 2.11
N THR A 19 -10.11 1.42 3.42
CA THR A 19 -10.53 2.64 4.11
C THR A 19 -9.45 3.15 5.04
N TYR A 20 -9.42 4.47 5.21
CA TYR A 20 -8.51 5.15 6.12
C TYR A 20 -9.31 6.03 7.08
N SER A 21 -8.94 5.98 8.37
CA SER A 21 -9.50 6.87 9.39
C SER A 21 -8.48 7.96 9.69
N GLU A 22 -8.95 9.19 9.81
CA GLU A 22 -8.09 10.36 9.99
C GLU A 22 -7.13 10.19 11.17
N GLY A 23 -5.84 10.45 10.92
CA GLY A 23 -4.82 10.37 11.94
C GLY A 23 -4.34 8.95 12.27
N ASP A 24 -4.87 7.94 11.62
CA ASP A 24 -4.52 6.53 11.91
C ASP A 24 -3.22 6.17 11.21
N ASN A 25 -2.12 6.66 11.75
CA ASN A 25 -0.78 6.39 11.23
C ASN A 25 0.06 5.66 12.27
N THR A 26 0.88 4.75 11.82
CA THR A 26 1.86 4.07 12.68
C THR A 26 3.23 4.70 12.42
N GLU A 27 3.94 5.03 13.47
CA GLU A 27 5.33 5.43 13.37
C GLU A 27 6.18 4.16 13.27
N LEU A 28 6.74 3.93 12.09
CA LEU A 28 7.64 2.80 11.85
C LEU A 28 9.06 3.28 12.04
N GLU A 29 9.74 2.78 13.05
CA GLU A 29 11.10 3.21 13.37
C GLU A 29 12.11 2.58 12.43
N VAL A 30 13.26 3.23 12.27
CA VAL A 30 14.38 2.71 11.51
C VAL A 30 14.72 1.30 12.01
N GLY A 31 14.95 0.39 11.08
CA GLY A 31 15.23 -1.01 11.40
C GLY A 31 14.01 -1.90 11.55
N SER A 32 12.79 -1.32 11.54
CA SER A 32 11.56 -2.13 11.56
C SER A 32 11.50 -3.03 10.33
N GLN A 33 10.99 -4.24 10.52
CA GLN A 33 10.79 -5.19 9.43
C GLN A 33 9.32 -5.28 9.07
N VAL A 34 9.03 -5.20 7.79
CA VAL A 34 7.67 -5.37 7.26
C VAL A 34 7.75 -6.26 6.02
N TYR A 35 6.59 -6.73 5.57
CA TYR A 35 6.50 -7.66 4.44
C TYR A 35 5.42 -7.18 3.47
N ASN A 36 5.64 -7.38 2.18
CA ASN A 36 4.65 -7.03 1.16
C ASN A 36 3.35 -7.81 1.39
N ALA A 37 2.23 -7.09 1.41
CA ALA A 37 0.91 -7.70 1.49
C ALA A 37 0.48 -8.21 0.10
N GLU A 38 -0.36 -9.23 0.09
CA GLU A 38 -0.85 -9.85 -1.13
C GLU A 38 -2.33 -9.54 -1.33
N GLY A 39 -2.71 -9.35 -2.59
CA GLY A 39 -4.12 -9.26 -2.95
C GLY A 39 -4.76 -7.88 -2.82
N THR A 40 -3.97 -6.85 -2.50
CA THR A 40 -4.50 -5.51 -2.25
C THR A 40 -4.05 -4.48 -3.28
N SER A 41 -3.29 -4.88 -4.30
CA SER A 41 -2.81 -3.92 -5.30
C SER A 41 -3.97 -3.31 -6.09
N LYS A 42 -3.83 -2.04 -6.46
CA LYS A 42 -4.81 -1.28 -7.26
C LYS A 42 -6.14 -1.07 -6.55
N ASP A 43 -6.14 -1.10 -5.22
CA ASP A 43 -7.35 -0.78 -4.47
C ASP A 43 -7.62 0.72 -4.51
N LYS A 44 -8.89 1.07 -4.31
CA LYS A 44 -9.32 2.45 -4.12
C LYS A 44 -9.22 2.76 -2.63
N ILE A 45 -8.68 3.90 -2.29
CA ILE A 45 -8.57 4.32 -0.89
C ILE A 45 -9.71 5.26 -0.56
N ILE A 46 -10.49 4.90 0.43
CA ILE A 46 -11.66 5.69 0.86
C ILE A 46 -11.28 6.43 2.13
N PHE A 47 -11.40 7.75 2.10
CA PHE A 47 -11.14 8.63 3.24
C PHE A 47 -12.30 9.61 3.38
N ARG A 48 -12.90 9.66 4.57
CA ARG A 48 -14.06 10.50 4.85
C ARG A 48 -15.22 10.21 3.90
N GLY A 49 -15.40 8.92 3.58
CA GLY A 49 -16.48 8.48 2.71
C GLY A 49 -16.30 8.75 1.24
N LYS A 50 -15.12 9.22 0.83
CA LYS A 50 -14.84 9.54 -0.58
C LYS A 50 -13.58 8.86 -1.04
N GLU A 51 -13.58 8.46 -2.30
CA GLU A 51 -12.38 7.92 -2.94
C GLU A 51 -11.33 9.01 -3.12
N LEU A 52 -10.08 8.72 -2.74
CA LEU A 52 -8.97 9.62 -3.01
C LEU A 52 -8.55 9.48 -4.47
N ASP A 53 -8.56 10.60 -5.20
CA ASP A 53 -8.12 10.65 -6.59
C ASP A 53 -6.62 10.93 -6.62
N ALA A 54 -5.83 9.88 -6.33
CA ALA A 54 -4.39 10.00 -6.21
C ALA A 54 -3.75 8.63 -6.44
N THR A 55 -2.48 8.64 -6.88
CA THR A 55 -1.70 7.40 -6.92
C THR A 55 -1.43 6.95 -5.48
N LEU A 56 -1.03 5.69 -5.29
CA LEU A 56 -0.77 5.20 -3.94
C LEU A 56 0.40 5.91 -3.26
N ILE A 57 1.42 6.31 -4.02
CA ILE A 57 2.52 7.08 -3.44
C ILE A 57 2.06 8.49 -3.02
N GLN A 58 1.23 9.14 -3.82
CA GLN A 58 0.63 10.42 -3.44
C GLN A 58 -0.29 10.25 -2.22
N THR A 59 -1.01 9.14 -2.16
CA THR A 59 -1.86 8.82 -1.02
C THR A 59 -1.04 8.71 0.26
N TRP A 60 0.13 8.05 0.18
CA TRP A 60 1.02 8.00 1.33
C TRP A 60 1.40 9.40 1.80
N GLU A 61 1.76 10.29 0.87
CA GLU A 61 2.13 11.67 1.23
C GLU A 61 0.96 12.41 1.90
N ILE A 62 -0.22 12.28 1.33
CA ILE A 62 -1.40 12.97 1.84
C ILE A 62 -1.75 12.48 3.26
N LEU A 63 -1.81 11.17 3.45
CA LEU A 63 -2.30 10.61 4.70
C LEU A 63 -1.24 10.62 5.81
N SER A 64 0.03 10.44 5.47
CA SER A 64 1.12 10.45 6.44
C SER A 64 1.56 11.85 6.84
N SER A 65 1.21 12.85 6.04
CA SER A 65 1.71 14.23 6.16
C SER A 65 3.23 14.32 5.98
N MET A 66 3.81 13.34 5.31
CA MET A 66 5.22 13.36 4.92
C MET A 66 5.32 13.54 3.41
N GLU A 67 6.47 14.00 2.95
CA GLU A 67 6.76 14.14 1.53
C GLU A 67 7.88 13.20 1.14
N ARG A 68 7.95 12.87 -0.15
CA ARG A 68 9.04 12.00 -0.65
C ARG A 68 10.40 12.55 -0.32
N GLU A 69 10.55 13.88 -0.31
CA GLU A 69 11.82 14.54 0.05
C GLU A 69 12.25 14.22 1.49
N ASP A 70 11.29 14.00 2.40
CA ASP A 70 11.60 13.66 3.79
C ASP A 70 12.35 12.34 3.92
N ILE A 71 12.27 11.49 2.91
CA ILE A 71 12.97 10.21 2.88
C ILE A 71 14.08 10.18 1.81
N GLY A 72 14.49 11.34 1.32
CA GLY A 72 15.52 11.46 0.31
C GLY A 72 15.05 11.14 -1.10
N GLY A 73 13.76 10.93 -1.31
CA GLY A 73 13.17 10.67 -2.63
C GLY A 73 13.42 9.27 -3.15
N TYR A 74 13.92 8.33 -2.34
CA TYR A 74 14.20 6.97 -2.80
C TYR A 74 13.70 5.92 -1.81
N CYS A 75 13.76 4.66 -2.23
CA CYS A 75 13.16 3.52 -1.56
C CYS A 75 13.50 3.44 -0.07
N CYS A 76 12.49 3.15 0.75
CA CYS A 76 12.65 3.01 2.20
C CYS A 76 13.35 1.73 2.64
N ASN A 77 13.54 0.77 1.74
CA ASN A 77 14.17 -0.50 2.09
C ASN A 77 15.68 -0.34 2.15
N THR A 78 16.27 -0.56 3.33
CA THR A 78 17.72 -0.43 3.52
C THR A 78 18.50 -1.39 2.65
N SER A 79 17.90 -2.53 2.27
CA SER A 79 18.53 -3.56 1.43
C SER A 79 18.25 -3.40 -0.05
N CYS A 80 17.69 -2.26 -0.46
CA CYS A 80 17.35 -2.04 -1.86
C CYS A 80 18.61 -1.97 -2.72
N THR A 81 18.68 -2.84 -3.73
CA THR A 81 19.76 -2.85 -4.71
C THR A 81 19.26 -2.52 -6.12
N SER A 82 18.00 -2.07 -6.21
CA SER A 82 17.38 -1.80 -7.49
C SER A 82 17.97 -0.57 -8.16
N SER A 83 18.10 -0.62 -9.50
CA SER A 83 18.53 0.54 -10.29
C SER A 83 17.46 1.61 -10.36
N ASP A 84 16.21 1.26 -10.07
CA ASP A 84 15.06 2.19 -10.11
C ASP A 84 14.61 2.64 -8.73
N LYS A 85 15.56 2.72 -7.76
CA LYS A 85 15.24 3.07 -6.37
C LYS A 85 14.56 4.43 -6.19
N TYR A 86 14.60 5.29 -7.19
CA TYR A 86 13.94 6.59 -7.17
C TYR A 86 12.53 6.55 -7.77
N ASP A 87 12.13 5.43 -8.35
CA ASP A 87 10.79 5.25 -8.92
C ASP A 87 9.87 4.68 -7.87
N LEU A 88 9.36 5.57 -7.01
CA LEU A 88 8.60 5.17 -5.83
C LEU A 88 7.14 4.90 -6.14
N VAL A 89 6.62 3.87 -5.48
CA VAL A 89 5.19 3.55 -5.48
C VAL A 89 4.75 3.40 -4.03
N GLY A 90 3.45 3.54 -3.78
CA GLY A 90 2.88 3.22 -2.47
C GLY A 90 2.71 1.72 -2.35
N ALA A 91 3.34 1.12 -1.36
CA ALA A 91 3.35 -0.32 -1.18
C ALA A 91 2.54 -0.70 0.06
N HIS A 92 1.75 -1.76 -0.08
CA HIS A 92 0.98 -2.33 1.03
C HIS A 92 1.86 -3.30 1.80
N VAL A 93 2.03 -3.07 3.09
CA VAL A 93 2.91 -3.92 3.92
C VAL A 93 2.24 -4.29 5.23
N VAL A 94 2.70 -5.40 5.82
CA VAL A 94 2.25 -5.91 7.12
C VAL A 94 3.46 -6.25 7.98
N TYR A 95 3.23 -6.38 9.29
CA TYR A 95 4.31 -6.67 10.24
C TYR A 95 4.82 -8.11 10.17
N SER A 96 3.96 -9.06 9.85
CA SER A 96 4.32 -10.48 9.94
C SER A 96 4.26 -11.14 8.58
N LYS A 97 5.26 -11.97 8.31
CA LYS A 97 5.27 -12.79 7.08
C LYS A 97 4.10 -13.77 7.04
N ASP A 98 3.48 -14.06 8.18
CA ASP A 98 2.34 -14.96 8.26
C ASP A 98 1.02 -14.27 7.96
N ASP A 99 1.02 -12.93 7.91
CA ASP A 99 -0.19 -12.12 7.70
C ASP A 99 -0.22 -11.45 6.34
N THR A 100 0.57 -11.92 5.38
CA THR A 100 0.67 -11.26 4.08
C THR A 100 -0.58 -11.43 3.21
N LYS A 101 -1.39 -12.45 3.46
CA LYS A 101 -2.64 -12.65 2.71
C LYS A 101 -3.75 -11.89 3.40
N ILE A 102 -4.12 -10.75 2.82
CA ILE A 102 -5.07 -9.83 3.43
C ILE A 102 -6.50 -10.31 3.23
N LYS A 103 -7.27 -10.32 4.32
CA LYS A 103 -8.69 -10.68 4.33
C LYS A 103 -9.51 -9.46 4.67
N ILE A 104 -10.80 -9.49 4.33
CA ILE A 104 -11.72 -8.40 4.67
C ILE A 104 -11.67 -8.16 6.17
N GLY A 105 -11.46 -6.91 6.55
CA GLY A 105 -11.32 -6.48 7.94
C GLY A 105 -9.89 -6.41 8.43
N ASP A 106 -8.94 -7.00 7.71
CA ASP A 106 -7.54 -6.92 8.11
C ASP A 106 -6.97 -5.53 7.83
N SER A 107 -6.00 -5.15 8.64
CA SER A 107 -5.29 -3.88 8.49
C SER A 107 -3.92 -4.12 7.86
N PHE A 108 -3.48 -3.13 7.13
CA PHE A 108 -2.12 -3.11 6.56
C PHE A 108 -1.68 -1.64 6.47
N MET A 109 -0.41 -1.44 6.16
CA MET A 109 0.16 -0.09 6.12
C MET A 109 0.60 0.25 4.71
N LEU A 110 0.69 1.55 4.43
CA LEU A 110 1.17 2.07 3.15
C LEU A 110 2.52 2.73 3.38
N ILE A 111 3.53 2.33 2.60
CA ILE A 111 4.87 2.92 2.71
C ILE A 111 5.45 3.14 1.31
N PRO A 112 6.44 4.05 1.15
CA PRO A 112 7.08 4.26 -0.15
C PRO A 112 8.19 3.23 -0.40
N LEU A 113 8.04 2.47 -1.48
CA LEU A 113 9.06 1.53 -1.95
C LEU A 113 9.26 1.75 -3.45
N CYS A 114 10.42 1.36 -3.96
CA CYS A 114 10.57 1.30 -5.41
C CYS A 114 9.81 0.11 -5.98
N ARG A 115 9.58 0.10 -7.29
CA ARG A 115 8.82 -0.96 -7.93
C ARG A 115 9.46 -2.33 -7.72
N GLY A 116 10.81 -2.39 -7.75
CA GLY A 116 11.52 -3.64 -7.55
C GLY A 116 11.28 -4.24 -6.17
N CYS A 117 11.38 -3.43 -5.12
CA CYS A 117 11.12 -3.90 -3.76
C CYS A 117 9.66 -4.24 -3.54
N ASN A 118 8.75 -3.45 -4.13
CA ASN A 118 7.33 -3.73 -4.05
C ASN A 118 6.95 -5.05 -4.72
N SER A 119 7.70 -5.45 -5.76
CA SER A 119 7.45 -6.68 -6.51
C SER A 119 8.27 -7.87 -6.01
N SER A 120 9.04 -7.71 -4.94
CA SER A 120 9.99 -8.75 -4.49
C SER A 120 9.32 -9.95 -3.81
N GLY A 121 8.00 -9.92 -3.66
CA GLY A 121 7.25 -11.02 -3.07
C GLY A 121 7.06 -10.87 -1.56
N PRO A 122 6.12 -11.67 -0.99
CA PRO A 122 5.70 -11.47 0.40
C PRO A 122 6.65 -12.09 1.43
N LYS A 123 7.60 -12.93 1.01
CA LYS A 123 8.45 -13.65 1.96
C LYS A 123 9.75 -12.93 2.30
N LYS A 124 10.11 -11.92 1.50
CA LYS A 124 11.36 -11.21 1.68
C LYS A 124 11.14 -10.02 2.60
N PRO A 125 11.86 -9.94 3.73
CA PRO A 125 11.64 -8.81 4.65
C PRO A 125 12.11 -7.50 4.04
N ILE A 126 11.38 -6.45 4.36
CA ILE A 126 11.74 -5.07 4.05
C ILE A 126 12.16 -4.44 5.36
N ILE A 127 13.38 -3.91 5.41
CA ILE A 127 13.93 -3.31 6.63
C ILE A 127 14.03 -1.81 6.41
N LEU A 128 13.37 -1.03 7.25
CA LEU A 128 13.27 0.41 7.05
C LEU A 128 14.61 1.09 7.27
N ARG A 129 14.96 1.94 6.34
CA ARG A 129 16.20 2.70 6.32
C ARG A 129 16.13 3.92 7.24
N GLN A 130 14.92 4.41 7.52
CA GLN A 130 14.69 5.53 8.41
C GLN A 130 13.30 5.45 9.00
N THR A 131 13.05 6.24 10.03
CA THR A 131 11.73 6.33 10.67
C THR A 131 10.76 7.05 9.74
N ILE A 132 9.58 6.47 9.54
CA ILE A 132 8.53 7.05 8.72
C ILE A 132 7.18 6.89 9.40
N TYR A 133 6.20 7.70 8.98
CA TYR A 133 4.80 7.48 9.35
C TYR A 133 4.13 6.71 8.22
N ALA A 134 3.40 5.67 8.59
CA ALA A 134 2.72 4.80 7.65
C ALA A 134 1.22 4.81 7.94
N PRO A 135 0.38 5.26 6.99
CA PRO A 135 -1.07 5.20 7.17
C PRO A 135 -1.53 3.75 7.33
N ASN A 136 -2.40 3.52 8.31
CA ASN A 136 -3.03 2.22 8.50
C ASN A 136 -4.33 2.19 7.70
N LEU A 137 -4.47 1.17 6.88
CA LEU A 137 -5.62 0.98 6.02
C LEU A 137 -6.33 -0.29 6.41
N THR A 138 -7.66 -0.30 6.30
CA THR A 138 -8.46 -1.49 6.51
C THR A 138 -8.98 -1.99 5.17
N TRP A 139 -8.71 -3.26 4.87
CA TRP A 139 -9.17 -3.88 3.63
C TRP A 139 -10.67 -4.13 3.72
N THR A 140 -11.45 -3.41 2.93
CA THR A 140 -12.89 -3.60 2.86
C THR A 140 -13.27 -4.57 1.74
N GLY A 141 -12.30 -4.94 0.93
CA GLY A 141 -12.46 -6.02 -0.04
C GLY A 141 -12.96 -5.53 -1.38
N LYS A 142 -13.75 -6.38 -2.01
CA LYS A 142 -14.29 -6.12 -3.34
C LYS A 142 -15.68 -5.54 -3.21
N LYS A 143 -15.90 -4.40 -3.84
CA LYS A 143 -17.22 -3.79 -3.94
C LYS A 143 -17.72 -3.95 -5.36
N GLN A 144 -18.91 -4.47 -5.52
CA GLN A 144 -19.52 -4.60 -6.83
C GLN A 144 -20.25 -3.30 -7.18
N ILE A 145 -20.00 -2.78 -8.37
CA ILE A 145 -20.59 -1.55 -8.85
C ILE A 145 -21.73 -1.81 -9.83
#